data_c92f725861ecd9deba045abea3750363
#
_entry.id   c92f725861ecd9deba045abea3750363
#
_cell.length_a   1.000
_cell.length_b   1.000
_cell.length_c   1.000
_cell.angle_alpha   90.00
_cell.angle_beta   90.00
_cell.angle_gamma   90.00
#
_symmetry.space_group_name_H-M   'P 1'
#
loop_
_entity.id
_entity.type
_entity.pdbx_description
1 polymer ?
#
loop_
_entity_poly.entity_id
_entity_poly.type
_entity_poly.pdbx_seq_one_letter_code
_entity_poly.pdbx_strand_id
1 'polypeptide(L)'
;MKVLLIYAHPEPRSLNGALKDFAVQHLQNSGHEVQVSDLYAMRWKAGFDADDSTAPPVGEFWRSTLDSKQAFEQGTQSADIVAEQEKLLWADTVVFQFPLWWFSMPAIMKGWIDRVYAYGFAYGVGEHSDRHWGDRYGEGTLTGKRAMLVVTTGGWEEHYAPRGINGPINDILFPIQHGMLFYPGFEVLPPLVFYRTEKTDQQRFAQQCRELGLRLDTLGEDTPIPFRRQNHGDYLIPSLALRPELAAGESGLAIHLNTM
;
A
#
# COMPACT_ATOMS: atom_id res chain seq x y z
N MET A 1 -4.62 6.21 -18.13
CA MET A 1 -4.76 6.49 -16.67
C MET A 1 -3.47 7.07 -16.13
N LYS A 2 -3.50 7.63 -14.95
CA LYS A 2 -2.36 8.16 -14.20
C LYS A 2 -1.87 7.09 -13.23
N VAL A 3 -0.62 6.63 -13.37
CA VAL A 3 -0.06 5.56 -12.54
C VAL A 3 1.11 6.10 -11.72
N LEU A 4 1.04 5.96 -10.41
CA LEU A 4 2.17 6.20 -9.52
C LEU A 4 2.83 4.88 -9.17
N LEU A 5 4.13 4.75 -9.41
CA LEU A 5 4.92 3.60 -9.01
C LEU A 5 5.82 3.99 -7.83
N ILE A 6 5.57 3.42 -6.66
CA ILE A 6 6.37 3.59 -5.44
C ILE A 6 7.31 2.39 -5.34
N TYR A 7 8.60 2.64 -5.40
CA TYR A 7 9.62 1.62 -5.56
C TYR A 7 10.67 1.68 -4.45
N ALA A 8 11.05 0.51 -3.93
CA ALA A 8 12.09 0.40 -2.92
C ALA A 8 13.05 -0.76 -3.19
N HIS A 9 14.22 -0.46 -3.71
CA HIS A 9 15.38 -1.36 -3.74
C HIS A 9 16.67 -0.55 -3.83
N PRO A 10 17.73 -0.86 -3.04
CA PRO A 10 18.96 -0.06 -3.01
C PRO A 10 19.84 -0.21 -4.25
N GLU A 11 19.76 -1.35 -4.98
CA GLU A 11 20.55 -1.60 -6.18
C GLU A 11 19.65 -1.43 -7.43
N PRO A 12 19.84 -0.37 -8.23
CA PRO A 12 19.03 -0.11 -9.43
C PRO A 12 19.20 -1.18 -10.52
N ARG A 13 20.31 -1.92 -10.54
CA ARG A 13 20.57 -3.02 -11.49
C ARG A 13 20.03 -4.36 -11.02
N SER A 14 19.32 -4.40 -9.90
CA SER A 14 18.67 -5.62 -9.39
C SER A 14 17.52 -6.06 -10.31
N LEU A 15 17.01 -7.28 -10.10
CA LEU A 15 15.78 -7.72 -10.74
C LEU A 15 14.63 -6.74 -10.46
N ASN A 16 14.51 -6.23 -9.23
CA ASN A 16 13.49 -5.22 -8.89
C ASN A 16 13.65 -3.95 -9.73
N GLY A 17 14.89 -3.46 -9.92
CA GLY A 17 15.16 -2.31 -10.77
C GLY A 17 14.80 -2.56 -12.23
N ALA A 18 15.19 -3.70 -12.77
CA ALA A 18 14.87 -4.08 -14.14
C ALA A 18 13.36 -4.24 -14.39
N LEU A 19 12.62 -4.82 -13.42
CA LEU A 19 11.16 -4.91 -13.48
C LEU A 19 10.49 -3.53 -13.38
N LYS A 20 11.02 -2.63 -12.54
CA LYS A 20 10.55 -1.24 -12.44
C LYS A 20 10.72 -0.51 -13.78
N ASP A 21 11.91 -0.60 -14.38
CA ASP A 21 12.19 0.05 -15.67
C ASP A 21 11.28 -0.50 -16.78
N PHE A 22 11.07 -1.82 -16.80
CA PHE A 22 10.11 -2.46 -17.70
C PHE A 22 8.69 -1.93 -17.47
N ALA A 23 8.22 -1.88 -16.21
CA ALA A 23 6.88 -1.42 -15.87
C ALA A 23 6.62 0.02 -16.35
N VAL A 24 7.57 0.92 -16.07
CA VAL A 24 7.48 2.33 -16.52
C VAL A 24 7.39 2.42 -18.03
N GLN A 25 8.29 1.73 -18.75
CA GLN A 25 8.29 1.76 -20.21
C GLN A 25 7.02 1.15 -20.82
N HIS A 26 6.55 0.01 -20.25
CA HIS A 26 5.34 -0.67 -20.70
C HIS A 26 4.11 0.22 -20.54
N LEU A 27 3.91 0.82 -19.36
CA LEU A 27 2.80 1.73 -19.09
C LEU A 27 2.83 2.97 -19.99
N GLN A 28 4.00 3.59 -20.19
CA GLN A 28 4.14 4.75 -21.06
C GLN A 28 3.86 4.39 -22.52
N ASN A 29 4.32 3.24 -23.01
CA ASN A 29 4.05 2.75 -24.36
C ASN A 29 2.55 2.45 -24.57
N SER A 30 1.84 2.08 -23.51
CA SER A 30 0.38 1.87 -23.49
C SER A 30 -0.41 3.19 -23.34
N GLY A 31 0.27 4.34 -23.36
CA GLY A 31 -0.37 5.68 -23.30
C GLY A 31 -0.76 6.14 -21.91
N HIS A 32 -0.21 5.56 -20.84
CA HIS A 32 -0.44 6.01 -19.48
C HIS A 32 0.55 7.11 -19.07
N GLU A 33 0.09 8.03 -18.22
CA GLU A 33 0.97 8.97 -17.52
C GLU A 33 1.57 8.27 -16.30
N VAL A 34 2.90 8.27 -16.18
CA VAL A 34 3.60 7.56 -15.10
C VAL A 34 4.46 8.50 -14.29
N GLN A 35 4.28 8.49 -12.97
CA GLN A 35 5.21 9.07 -12.01
C GLN A 35 5.87 7.95 -11.19
N VAL A 36 7.12 8.18 -10.77
CA VAL A 36 7.88 7.21 -9.98
C VAL A 36 8.39 7.87 -8.72
N SER A 37 8.17 7.22 -7.58
CA SER A 37 8.82 7.53 -6.30
C SER A 37 9.83 6.43 -6.01
N ASP A 38 11.06 6.58 -6.52
CA ASP A 38 12.19 5.68 -6.21
C ASP A 38 12.80 6.11 -4.89
N LEU A 39 12.39 5.45 -3.81
CA LEU A 39 12.68 5.88 -2.44
C LEU A 39 14.18 5.89 -2.10
N TYR A 40 14.97 4.97 -2.68
CA TYR A 40 16.42 4.96 -2.49
C TYR A 40 17.12 6.04 -3.32
N ALA A 41 16.71 6.26 -4.56
CA ALA A 41 17.25 7.33 -5.40
C ALA A 41 16.91 8.72 -4.83
N MET A 42 15.71 8.87 -4.27
CA MET A 42 15.26 10.08 -3.56
C MET A 42 15.99 10.30 -2.22
N ARG A 43 16.70 9.30 -1.70
CA ARG A 43 17.23 9.29 -0.33
C ARG A 43 16.15 9.60 0.70
N TRP A 44 15.00 8.98 0.54
CA TRP A 44 13.84 9.21 1.39
C TRP A 44 14.20 9.03 2.87
N LYS A 45 13.87 10.03 3.70
CA LYS A 45 13.98 9.91 5.14
C LYS A 45 12.96 8.87 5.63
N ALA A 46 13.42 7.77 6.20
CA ALA A 46 12.52 6.71 6.67
C ALA A 46 11.96 6.96 8.09
N GLY A 47 12.65 7.74 8.90
CA GLY A 47 12.20 8.03 10.26
C GLY A 47 11.13 9.11 10.31
N PHE A 48 9.98 8.80 10.93
CA PHE A 48 8.95 9.79 11.26
C PHE A 48 9.30 10.45 12.58
N ASP A 49 9.46 11.77 12.58
CA ASP A 49 9.85 12.55 13.75
C ASP A 49 9.38 14.02 13.67
N ALA A 50 9.81 14.84 14.62
CA ALA A 50 9.42 16.25 14.71
C ALA A 50 9.85 17.11 13.51
N ASP A 51 10.91 16.70 12.78
CA ASP A 51 11.41 17.45 11.62
C ASP A 51 10.50 17.27 10.37
N ASP A 52 9.43 16.49 10.47
CA ASP A 52 8.42 16.33 9.42
C ASP A 52 7.42 17.50 9.37
N SER A 53 7.58 18.47 10.29
CA SER A 53 6.87 19.74 10.30
C SER A 53 7.83 20.90 10.45
N THR A 54 7.55 22.01 9.74
CA THR A 54 8.27 23.29 9.92
C THR A 54 7.71 24.13 11.08
N ALA A 55 6.56 23.72 11.65
CA ALA A 55 5.97 24.34 12.83
C ALA A 55 6.52 23.72 14.13
N PRO A 56 6.60 24.49 15.24
CA PRO A 56 6.96 23.91 16.52
C PRO A 56 5.89 22.92 17.00
N PRO A 57 6.23 22.00 17.93
CA PRO A 57 5.26 21.12 18.55
C PRO A 57 4.07 21.86 19.19
N VAL A 58 2.91 21.20 19.23
CA VAL A 58 1.66 21.74 19.83
C VAL A 58 1.77 21.99 21.34
N GLY A 59 2.73 21.37 22.00
CA GLY A 59 2.94 21.47 23.46
C GLY A 59 4.41 21.49 23.82
N GLU A 60 4.70 21.15 25.08
CA GLU A 60 6.08 21.13 25.59
C GLU A 60 6.93 20.03 24.96
N PHE A 61 6.31 18.98 24.42
CA PHE A 61 6.98 17.87 23.74
C PHE A 61 6.18 17.41 22.54
N TRP A 62 6.87 16.88 21.55
CA TRP A 62 6.30 16.40 20.32
C TRP A 62 5.40 15.17 20.54
N ARG A 63 4.20 15.21 19.95
CA ARG A 63 3.19 14.13 19.98
C ARG A 63 2.79 13.79 18.57
N SER A 64 3.30 12.70 18.03
CA SER A 64 3.21 12.30 16.63
C SER A 64 1.82 12.53 15.99
N THR A 65 0.75 12.10 16.64
CA THR A 65 -0.62 12.23 16.10
C THR A 65 -1.10 13.69 16.04
N LEU A 66 -0.90 14.45 17.14
CA LEU A 66 -1.39 15.83 17.22
C LEU A 66 -0.58 16.80 16.37
N ASP A 67 0.73 16.63 16.39
CA ASP A 67 1.63 17.48 15.60
C ASP A 67 1.51 17.17 14.10
N SER A 68 1.33 15.90 13.71
CA SER A 68 1.02 15.52 12.34
C SER A 68 -0.31 16.12 11.85
N LYS A 69 -1.35 16.10 12.70
CA LYS A 69 -2.63 16.74 12.39
C LYS A 69 -2.46 18.24 12.16
N GLN A 70 -1.82 18.93 13.10
CA GLN A 70 -1.59 20.37 12.97
C GLN A 70 -0.78 20.69 11.72
N ALA A 71 0.30 19.95 11.46
CA ALA A 71 1.14 20.16 10.30
C ALA A 71 0.36 20.01 8.99
N PHE A 72 -0.52 19.03 8.88
CA PHE A 72 -1.39 18.85 7.73
C PHE A 72 -2.41 19.99 7.59
N GLU A 73 -3.14 20.33 8.65
CA GLU A 73 -4.18 21.36 8.64
C GLU A 73 -3.62 22.78 8.36
N GLN A 74 -2.40 23.05 8.80
CA GLN A 74 -1.74 24.36 8.61
C GLN A 74 -0.82 24.42 7.39
N GLY A 75 -0.64 23.31 6.65
CA GLY A 75 0.26 23.25 5.51
C GLY A 75 1.73 23.43 5.89
N THR A 76 2.12 22.98 7.08
CA THR A 76 3.49 23.10 7.59
C THR A 76 4.26 21.78 7.53
N GLN A 77 3.74 20.77 6.84
CA GLN A 77 4.46 19.53 6.58
C GLN A 77 5.74 19.79 5.78
N SER A 78 6.75 18.93 5.93
CA SER A 78 7.94 18.99 5.09
C SER A 78 7.60 18.81 3.62
N ALA A 79 8.31 19.52 2.74
CA ALA A 79 7.98 19.59 1.32
C ALA A 79 8.01 18.23 0.60
N ASP A 80 8.84 17.30 1.06
CA ASP A 80 8.93 15.94 0.54
C ASP A 80 7.64 15.14 0.83
N ILE A 81 7.04 15.29 2.00
CA ILE A 81 5.75 14.68 2.37
C ILE A 81 4.65 15.23 1.48
N VAL A 82 4.56 16.56 1.36
CA VAL A 82 3.53 17.23 0.54
C VAL A 82 3.61 16.75 -0.92
N ALA A 83 4.81 16.69 -1.48
CA ALA A 83 5.01 16.22 -2.85
C ALA A 83 4.53 14.78 -3.06
N GLU A 84 4.74 13.88 -2.08
CA GLU A 84 4.25 12.50 -2.19
C GLU A 84 2.73 12.39 -2.01
N GLN A 85 2.14 13.21 -1.14
CA GLN A 85 0.67 13.32 -1.01
C GLN A 85 0.03 13.82 -2.31
N GLU A 86 0.63 14.82 -2.97
CA GLU A 86 0.17 15.33 -4.27
C GLU A 86 0.23 14.25 -5.36
N LYS A 87 1.29 13.41 -5.39
CA LYS A 87 1.37 12.28 -6.31
C LYS A 87 0.28 11.24 -6.05
N LEU A 88 -0.02 10.93 -4.77
CA LEU A 88 -1.11 10.03 -4.41
C LEU A 88 -2.47 10.58 -4.88
N LEU A 89 -2.71 11.88 -4.70
CA LEU A 89 -3.94 12.52 -5.15
C LEU A 89 -4.03 12.56 -6.68
N TRP A 90 -2.93 12.76 -7.37
CA TRP A 90 -2.85 12.79 -8.83
C TRP A 90 -3.11 11.42 -9.47
N ALA A 91 -2.66 10.33 -8.86
CA ALA A 91 -2.74 9.00 -9.43
C ALA A 91 -4.16 8.43 -9.43
N ASP A 92 -4.53 7.71 -10.50
CA ASP A 92 -5.72 6.85 -10.54
C ASP A 92 -5.39 5.47 -9.91
N THR A 93 -4.17 4.99 -10.15
CA THR A 93 -3.67 3.70 -9.64
C THR A 93 -2.26 3.85 -9.07
N VAL A 94 -2.01 3.20 -7.95
CA VAL A 94 -0.70 3.17 -7.27
C VAL A 94 -0.16 1.75 -7.26
N VAL A 95 1.07 1.56 -7.74
CA VAL A 95 1.78 0.29 -7.70
C VAL A 95 2.92 0.38 -6.68
N PHE A 96 2.90 -0.46 -5.67
CA PHE A 96 3.97 -0.59 -4.68
C PHE A 96 4.85 -1.76 -5.08
N GLN A 97 6.10 -1.50 -5.47
CA GLN A 97 7.04 -2.53 -5.90
C GLN A 97 8.23 -2.64 -4.96
N PHE A 98 8.42 -3.83 -4.36
CA PHE A 98 9.46 -4.04 -3.35
C PHE A 98 9.84 -5.52 -3.17
N PRO A 99 11.03 -5.82 -2.64
CA PRO A 99 11.38 -7.16 -2.16
C PRO A 99 10.74 -7.44 -0.80
N LEU A 100 10.24 -8.67 -0.61
CA LEU A 100 9.71 -9.13 0.67
C LEU A 100 10.86 -9.38 1.65
N TRP A 101 11.20 -8.39 2.46
CA TRP A 101 12.25 -8.50 3.47
C TRP A 101 11.63 -8.71 4.85
N TRP A 102 12.02 -9.79 5.51
CA TRP A 102 11.48 -10.12 6.83
C TRP A 102 9.96 -10.10 6.87
N PHE A 103 9.34 -10.73 5.86
CA PHE A 103 7.88 -10.85 5.72
C PHE A 103 7.13 -9.51 5.60
N SER A 104 7.81 -8.45 5.21
CA SER A 104 7.21 -7.12 5.03
C SER A 104 7.92 -6.33 3.95
N MET A 105 7.51 -5.07 3.78
CA MET A 105 8.19 -4.11 2.91
C MET A 105 9.51 -3.63 3.54
N PRO A 106 10.47 -3.16 2.73
CA PRO A 106 11.69 -2.52 3.23
C PRO A 106 11.40 -1.36 4.16
N ALA A 107 12.25 -1.14 5.19
CA ALA A 107 12.09 -0.08 6.19
C ALA A 107 11.89 1.32 5.58
N ILE A 108 12.56 1.60 4.47
CA ILE A 108 12.42 2.89 3.77
C ILE A 108 10.99 3.08 3.21
N MET A 109 10.34 2.02 2.72
CA MET A 109 8.95 2.08 2.23
C MET A 109 7.95 2.14 3.39
N LYS A 110 8.21 1.42 4.50
CA LYS A 110 7.40 1.57 5.71
C LYS A 110 7.49 2.99 6.25
N GLY A 111 8.69 3.58 6.27
CA GLY A 111 8.89 4.97 6.67
C GLY A 111 8.23 5.97 5.71
N TRP A 112 8.12 5.64 4.42
CA TRP A 112 7.31 6.43 3.49
C TRP A 112 5.84 6.42 3.91
N ILE A 113 5.27 5.26 4.23
CA ILE A 113 3.89 5.14 4.76
C ILE A 113 3.74 5.96 6.04
N ASP A 114 4.65 5.81 7.01
CA ASP A 114 4.55 6.47 8.32
C ASP A 114 4.56 8.00 8.22
N ARG A 115 5.27 8.56 7.25
CA ARG A 115 5.39 10.01 7.06
C ARG A 115 4.30 10.58 6.16
N VAL A 116 4.01 9.92 5.03
CA VAL A 116 3.05 10.41 4.03
C VAL A 116 1.61 10.23 4.49
N TYR A 117 1.32 9.15 5.23
CA TYR A 117 -0.02 8.87 5.76
C TYR A 117 -0.29 9.69 7.03
N ALA A 118 -0.30 11.02 6.88
CA ALA A 118 -0.53 11.94 7.97
C ALA A 118 -1.98 11.89 8.50
N TYR A 119 -2.15 12.31 9.75
CA TYR A 119 -3.49 12.56 10.29
C TYR A 119 -4.19 13.67 9.51
N GLY A 120 -5.45 13.47 9.17
CA GLY A 120 -6.22 14.36 8.29
C GLY A 120 -6.06 14.05 6.80
N PHE A 121 -4.99 13.35 6.40
CA PHE A 121 -4.79 12.87 5.05
C PHE A 121 -5.23 11.41 4.89
N ALA A 122 -4.56 10.46 5.56
CA ALA A 122 -4.84 9.03 5.39
C ALA A 122 -5.61 8.42 6.57
N TYR A 123 -5.65 9.08 7.70
CA TYR A 123 -6.44 8.67 8.87
C TYR A 123 -6.97 9.89 9.64
N GLY A 124 -7.94 9.67 10.54
CA GLY A 124 -8.62 10.75 11.24
C GLY A 124 -9.54 11.57 10.33
N VAL A 125 -9.97 11.00 9.21
CA VAL A 125 -10.89 11.58 8.24
C VAL A 125 -12.32 11.13 8.56
N GLY A 126 -13.32 11.96 8.21
CA GLY A 126 -14.72 11.64 8.37
C GLY A 126 -15.29 11.84 9.76
N GLU A 127 -16.58 11.68 9.89
CA GLU A 127 -17.35 11.87 11.12
C GLU A 127 -17.18 10.66 12.06
N HIS A 128 -17.17 10.92 13.37
CA HIS A 128 -17.21 9.88 14.41
C HIS A 128 -18.51 10.01 15.20
N SER A 129 -19.41 9.04 15.02
CA SER A 129 -20.71 8.98 15.68
C SER A 129 -21.05 7.54 16.08
N ASP A 130 -22.18 7.31 16.69
CA ASP A 130 -22.69 5.97 17.03
C ASP A 130 -23.07 5.12 15.81
N ARG A 131 -23.05 5.71 14.60
CA ARG A 131 -23.45 5.05 13.34
C ARG A 131 -22.37 5.02 12.29
N HIS A 132 -21.35 5.86 12.43
CA HIS A 132 -20.24 6.02 11.51
C HIS A 132 -18.97 6.30 12.29
N TRP A 133 -17.88 5.56 12.03
CA TRP A 133 -16.67 5.64 12.84
C TRP A 133 -15.46 6.05 12.02
N GLY A 134 -15.51 7.26 11.46
CA GLY A 134 -14.49 7.77 10.55
C GLY A 134 -14.51 7.09 9.18
N ASP A 135 -13.89 7.74 8.20
CA ASP A 135 -13.79 7.25 6.82
C ASP A 135 -12.51 6.41 6.70
N ARG A 136 -12.67 5.09 6.71
CA ARG A 136 -11.58 4.13 6.57
C ARG A 136 -12.10 2.76 6.18
N TYR A 137 -11.19 1.86 5.77
CA TYR A 137 -11.49 0.52 5.28
C TYR A 137 -12.53 0.52 4.16
N GLY A 138 -12.09 1.07 2.99
CA GLY A 138 -12.90 1.23 1.79
C GLY A 138 -13.57 2.60 1.64
N GLU A 139 -13.33 3.47 2.59
CA GLU A 139 -13.67 4.91 2.57
C GLU A 139 -12.42 5.71 2.94
N GLY A 140 -12.41 7.01 2.66
CA GLY A 140 -11.31 7.92 2.99
C GLY A 140 -10.78 8.71 1.79
N THR A 141 -9.67 9.40 1.99
CA THR A 141 -9.10 10.35 1.03
C THR A 141 -8.71 9.70 -0.31
N LEU A 142 -8.40 8.41 -0.30
CA LEU A 142 -7.95 7.68 -1.49
C LEU A 142 -9.03 6.81 -2.12
N THR A 143 -10.30 7.02 -1.75
CA THR A 143 -11.46 6.35 -2.34
C THR A 143 -11.55 6.61 -3.85
N GLY A 144 -11.89 5.59 -4.62
CA GLY A 144 -11.96 5.61 -6.08
C GLY A 144 -10.61 5.44 -6.77
N LYS A 145 -9.54 5.25 -6.02
CA LYS A 145 -8.21 4.92 -6.54
C LYS A 145 -7.89 3.45 -6.31
N ARG A 146 -7.03 2.88 -7.16
CA ARG A 146 -6.62 1.48 -7.09
C ARG A 146 -5.22 1.34 -6.55
N ALA A 147 -4.92 0.24 -5.88
CA ALA A 147 -3.56 -0.07 -5.44
C ALA A 147 -3.21 -1.54 -5.70
N MET A 148 -1.99 -1.80 -6.18
CA MET A 148 -1.46 -3.14 -6.42
C MET A 148 -0.07 -3.30 -5.80
N LEU A 149 0.21 -4.49 -5.26
CA LEU A 149 1.55 -4.87 -4.82
C LEU A 149 2.25 -5.67 -5.92
N VAL A 150 3.50 -5.33 -6.23
CA VAL A 150 4.45 -6.14 -7.00
C VAL A 150 5.59 -6.52 -6.07
N VAL A 151 5.63 -7.80 -5.69
CA VAL A 151 6.51 -8.30 -4.63
C VAL A 151 7.48 -9.32 -5.20
N THR A 152 8.75 -9.23 -4.83
CA THR A 152 9.75 -10.24 -5.15
C THR A 152 10.21 -10.95 -3.88
N THR A 153 10.46 -12.25 -3.97
CA THR A 153 10.99 -13.04 -2.86
C THR A 153 11.97 -14.11 -3.34
N GLY A 154 13.01 -14.39 -2.56
CA GLY A 154 13.97 -15.49 -2.81
C GLY A 154 13.38 -16.88 -2.55
N GLY A 155 12.33 -16.97 -1.73
CA GLY A 155 11.68 -18.24 -1.39
C GLY A 155 10.93 -18.90 -2.54
N TRP A 156 10.59 -20.16 -2.39
CA TRP A 156 9.77 -20.90 -3.33
C TRP A 156 8.30 -20.60 -3.08
N GLU A 157 7.46 -20.72 -4.10
CA GLU A 157 6.01 -20.51 -3.99
C GLU A 157 5.38 -21.43 -2.94
N GLU A 158 5.81 -22.68 -2.89
CA GLU A 158 5.34 -23.68 -1.94
C GLU A 158 5.60 -23.30 -0.48
N HIS A 159 6.63 -22.48 -0.21
CA HIS A 159 6.87 -21.97 1.15
C HIS A 159 5.77 -21.01 1.62
N TYR A 160 5.08 -20.37 0.67
CA TYR A 160 4.03 -19.36 0.89
C TYR A 160 2.62 -19.88 0.52
N ALA A 161 2.49 -21.18 0.36
CA ALA A 161 1.21 -21.86 0.18
C ALA A 161 0.49 -22.07 1.53
N PRO A 162 -0.81 -22.46 1.54
CA PRO A 162 -1.56 -22.71 2.78
C PRO A 162 -0.93 -23.74 3.74
N ARG A 163 -0.08 -24.62 3.25
CA ARG A 163 0.68 -25.59 4.06
C ARG A 163 2.18 -25.34 4.02
N GLY A 164 2.62 -24.23 3.46
CA GLY A 164 4.02 -23.80 3.45
C GLY A 164 4.46 -23.31 4.83
N ILE A 165 5.76 -23.42 5.11
CA ILE A 165 6.33 -23.04 6.41
C ILE A 165 6.11 -21.55 6.75
N ASN A 166 6.00 -20.70 5.73
CA ASN A 166 5.79 -19.26 5.91
C ASN A 166 4.29 -18.88 6.05
N GLY A 167 3.38 -19.84 5.77
CA GLY A 167 1.95 -19.55 5.63
C GLY A 167 1.58 -18.89 4.30
N PRO A 168 0.29 -18.70 4.02
CA PRO A 168 -0.19 -18.14 2.76
C PRO A 168 0.35 -16.73 2.52
N ILE A 169 0.80 -16.47 1.29
CA ILE A 169 1.34 -15.14 0.92
C ILE A 169 0.34 -14.01 1.19
N ASN A 170 -0.95 -14.26 0.96
CA ASN A 170 -1.98 -13.26 1.21
C ASN A 170 -2.14 -12.92 2.70
N ASP A 171 -1.90 -13.87 3.60
CA ASP A 171 -1.91 -13.62 5.05
C ASP A 171 -0.70 -12.78 5.47
N ILE A 172 0.47 -13.02 4.85
CA ILE A 172 1.68 -12.22 5.07
C ILE A 172 1.49 -10.79 4.56
N LEU A 173 0.86 -10.62 3.42
CA LEU A 173 0.61 -9.32 2.81
C LEU A 173 -0.64 -8.62 3.36
N PHE A 174 -1.48 -9.30 4.15
CA PHE A 174 -2.72 -8.74 4.70
C PHE A 174 -2.51 -7.41 5.45
N PRO A 175 -1.52 -7.23 6.33
CA PRO A 175 -1.29 -5.96 7.00
C PRO A 175 -1.03 -4.80 6.03
N ILE A 176 -0.40 -5.08 4.89
CA ILE A 176 -0.16 -4.09 3.85
C ILE A 176 -1.45 -3.84 3.05
N GLN A 177 -2.05 -4.90 2.52
CA GLN A 177 -3.24 -4.81 1.68
C GLN A 177 -4.44 -4.20 2.41
N HIS A 178 -4.76 -4.75 3.59
CA HIS A 178 -5.91 -4.32 4.39
C HIS A 178 -5.58 -3.11 5.27
N GLY A 179 -4.45 -3.16 6.00
CA GLY A 179 -4.11 -2.15 6.99
C GLY A 179 -3.50 -0.87 6.43
N MET A 180 -2.79 -0.93 5.29
CA MET A 180 -2.13 0.25 4.72
C MET A 180 -2.80 0.75 3.44
N LEU A 181 -3.36 -0.13 2.61
CA LEU A 181 -3.96 0.26 1.34
C LEU A 181 -5.48 0.40 1.43
N PHE A 182 -6.19 -0.61 1.92
CA PHE A 182 -7.64 -0.54 2.05
C PHE A 182 -8.09 0.46 3.14
N TYR A 183 -7.28 0.67 4.18
CA TYR A 183 -7.59 1.60 5.26
C TYR A 183 -7.86 3.03 4.76
N PRO A 184 -7.00 3.70 3.95
CA PRO A 184 -7.28 5.06 3.47
C PRO A 184 -8.22 5.13 2.26
N GLY A 185 -8.79 3.99 1.81
CA GLY A 185 -9.85 3.95 0.81
C GLY A 185 -9.51 3.35 -0.55
N PHE A 186 -8.31 2.83 -0.78
CA PHE A 186 -7.99 2.18 -2.06
C PHE A 186 -8.84 0.94 -2.34
N GLU A 187 -9.17 0.73 -3.60
CA GLU A 187 -9.55 -0.58 -4.15
C GLU A 187 -8.28 -1.40 -4.35
N VAL A 188 -8.05 -2.39 -3.49
CA VAL A 188 -6.81 -3.17 -3.48
C VAL A 188 -6.90 -4.34 -4.44
N LEU A 189 -6.02 -4.38 -5.43
CA LEU A 189 -5.95 -5.46 -6.41
C LEU A 189 -5.16 -6.66 -5.84
N PRO A 190 -5.43 -7.89 -6.31
CA PRO A 190 -4.60 -9.05 -5.98
C PRO A 190 -3.12 -8.77 -6.29
N PRO A 191 -2.19 -9.18 -5.43
CA PRO A 191 -0.76 -8.91 -5.62
C PRO A 191 -0.18 -9.72 -6.77
N LEU A 192 0.87 -9.21 -7.41
CA LEU A 192 1.75 -9.98 -8.26
C LEU A 192 3.02 -10.33 -7.48
N VAL A 193 3.31 -11.62 -7.34
CA VAL A 193 4.46 -12.09 -6.55
C VAL A 193 5.40 -12.92 -7.41
N PHE A 194 6.65 -12.52 -7.46
CA PHE A 194 7.72 -13.26 -8.13
C PHE A 194 8.57 -14.01 -7.11
N TYR A 195 8.54 -15.34 -7.19
CA TYR A 195 9.27 -16.24 -6.30
C TYR A 195 10.64 -16.61 -6.86
N ARG A 196 11.55 -17.11 -6.02
CA ARG A 196 12.89 -17.63 -6.40
C ARG A 196 13.72 -16.63 -7.21
N THR A 197 13.67 -15.37 -6.85
CA THR A 197 14.24 -14.27 -7.65
C THR A 197 15.77 -14.27 -7.71
N GLU A 198 16.45 -14.96 -6.79
CA GLU A 198 17.92 -15.10 -6.82
C GLU A 198 18.43 -15.96 -7.99
N LYS A 199 17.57 -16.73 -8.63
CA LYS A 199 17.90 -17.65 -9.74
C LYS A 199 17.22 -17.20 -11.06
N THR A 200 17.08 -15.91 -11.27
CA THR A 200 16.51 -15.38 -12.49
C THR A 200 17.58 -15.31 -13.58
N ASP A 201 17.42 -16.09 -14.63
CA ASP A 201 18.15 -15.98 -15.88
C ASP A 201 17.40 -15.11 -16.90
N GLN A 202 17.98 -14.95 -18.09
CA GLN A 202 17.38 -14.10 -19.13
C GLN A 202 16.00 -14.60 -19.61
N GLN A 203 15.80 -15.92 -19.71
CA GLN A 203 14.53 -16.50 -20.13
C GLN A 203 13.44 -16.25 -19.08
N ARG A 204 13.79 -16.47 -17.81
CA ARG A 204 12.88 -16.23 -16.69
C ARG A 204 12.56 -14.76 -16.52
N PHE A 205 13.54 -13.88 -16.67
CA PHE A 205 13.30 -12.42 -16.69
C PHE A 205 12.31 -12.01 -17.77
N ALA A 206 12.48 -12.52 -19.00
CA ALA A 206 11.55 -12.25 -20.09
C ALA A 206 10.12 -12.77 -19.80
N GLN A 207 9.97 -13.89 -19.07
CA GLN A 207 8.68 -14.39 -18.63
C GLN A 207 8.09 -13.46 -17.54
N GLN A 208 8.86 -13.07 -16.56
CA GLN A 208 8.42 -12.15 -15.49
C GLN A 208 7.98 -10.78 -16.07
N CYS A 209 8.68 -10.28 -17.07
CA CYS A 209 8.25 -9.07 -17.77
C CYS A 209 6.90 -9.26 -18.49
N ARG A 210 6.66 -10.42 -19.12
CA ARG A 210 5.35 -10.71 -19.75
C ARG A 210 4.23 -10.78 -18.71
N GLU A 211 4.47 -11.46 -17.61
CA GLU A 211 3.49 -11.57 -16.50
C GLU A 211 3.18 -10.19 -15.91
N LEU A 212 4.21 -9.38 -15.67
CA LEU A 212 4.06 -8.01 -15.19
C LEU A 212 3.29 -7.16 -16.20
N GLY A 213 3.64 -7.23 -17.50
CA GLY A 213 2.95 -6.49 -18.55
C GLY A 213 1.45 -6.81 -18.60
N LEU A 214 1.09 -8.09 -18.60
CA LEU A 214 -0.33 -8.52 -18.56
C LEU A 214 -1.08 -7.97 -17.34
N ARG A 215 -0.43 -7.94 -16.18
CA ARG A 215 -1.04 -7.36 -14.96
C ARG A 215 -1.18 -5.85 -15.03
N LEU A 216 -0.23 -5.16 -15.65
CA LEU A 216 -0.29 -3.70 -15.84
C LEU A 216 -1.36 -3.30 -16.86
N ASP A 217 -1.60 -4.14 -17.89
CA ASP A 217 -2.65 -3.89 -18.89
C ASP A 217 -4.07 -3.96 -18.30
N THR A 218 -4.27 -4.73 -17.21
CA THR A 218 -5.57 -4.95 -16.58
C THR A 218 -5.82 -4.12 -15.30
N LEU A 219 -4.91 -3.21 -14.94
CA LEU A 219 -5.01 -2.39 -13.71
C LEU A 219 -6.37 -1.67 -13.55
N GLY A 220 -6.97 -1.24 -14.66
CA GLY A 220 -8.25 -0.56 -14.67
C GLY A 220 -9.46 -1.49 -14.54
N GLU A 221 -9.31 -2.78 -14.86
CA GLU A 221 -10.41 -3.73 -15.05
C GLU A 221 -10.42 -4.85 -14.00
N ASP A 222 -9.27 -5.16 -13.40
CA ASP A 222 -9.13 -6.23 -12.42
C ASP A 222 -10.11 -6.06 -11.24
N THR A 223 -10.67 -7.17 -10.80
CA THR A 223 -11.55 -7.19 -9.63
C THR A 223 -10.74 -7.00 -8.35
N PRO A 224 -11.05 -5.98 -7.52
CA PRO A 224 -10.40 -5.79 -6.24
C PRO A 224 -10.63 -6.95 -5.27
N ILE A 225 -9.72 -7.12 -4.32
CA ILE A 225 -9.90 -8.03 -3.20
C ILE A 225 -11.17 -7.61 -2.45
N PRO A 226 -12.11 -8.52 -2.22
CA PRO A 226 -13.42 -8.18 -1.66
C PRO A 226 -13.37 -7.96 -0.14
N PHE A 227 -12.60 -7.00 0.33
CA PHE A 227 -12.56 -6.65 1.75
C PHE A 227 -13.91 -6.09 2.22
N ARG A 228 -14.32 -6.48 3.45
CA ARG A 228 -15.50 -5.93 4.10
C ARG A 228 -15.28 -4.48 4.49
N ARG A 229 -16.22 -3.62 4.09
CA ARG A 229 -16.14 -2.18 4.38
C ARG A 229 -16.64 -1.89 5.80
N GLN A 230 -15.95 -0.99 6.51
CA GLN A 230 -16.22 -0.70 7.91
C GLN A 230 -17.65 -0.22 8.18
N ASN A 231 -18.12 0.78 7.42
CA ASN A 231 -19.40 1.47 7.69
C ASN A 231 -20.58 0.91 6.89
N HIS A 232 -20.43 -0.27 6.24
CA HIS A 232 -21.46 -0.87 5.39
C HIS A 232 -22.34 -1.92 6.08
N GLY A 233 -22.29 -1.98 7.42
CA GLY A 233 -23.18 -2.80 8.22
C GLY A 233 -22.62 -4.14 8.69
N ASP A 234 -21.45 -4.56 8.19
CA ASP A 234 -20.80 -5.82 8.61
C ASP A 234 -20.19 -5.74 10.00
N TYR A 235 -19.83 -4.55 10.45
CA TYR A 235 -19.18 -4.31 11.75
C TYR A 235 -20.10 -3.56 12.72
N LEU A 236 -19.93 -3.88 14.00
CA LEU A 236 -20.61 -3.18 15.08
C LEU A 236 -19.88 -1.87 15.41
N ILE A 237 -20.58 -0.76 15.45
CA ILE A 237 -20.01 0.53 15.81
C ILE A 237 -20.32 0.84 17.30
N PRO A 238 -19.38 1.32 18.09
CA PRO A 238 -18.01 1.74 17.73
C PRO A 238 -16.95 0.64 17.93
N SER A 239 -17.33 -0.59 18.35
CA SER A 239 -16.36 -1.66 18.68
C SER A 239 -15.56 -2.18 17.47
N LEU A 240 -16.11 -2.01 16.25
CA LEU A 240 -15.58 -2.53 14.99
C LEU A 240 -15.36 -4.06 14.99
N ALA A 241 -16.05 -4.77 15.88
CA ALA A 241 -16.13 -6.22 15.82
C ALA A 241 -17.04 -6.64 14.66
N LEU A 242 -16.62 -7.67 13.91
CA LEU A 242 -17.47 -8.28 12.90
C LEU A 242 -18.73 -8.84 13.55
N ARG A 243 -19.89 -8.67 12.92
CA ARG A 243 -21.16 -9.18 13.45
C ARG A 243 -21.10 -10.70 13.62
N PRO A 244 -21.61 -11.24 14.74
CA PRO A 244 -21.45 -12.65 15.07
C PRO A 244 -22.14 -13.62 14.07
N GLU A 245 -23.13 -13.15 13.32
CA GLU A 245 -23.79 -13.90 12.26
C GLU A 245 -22.97 -14.03 10.97
N LEU A 246 -21.95 -13.16 10.78
CA LEU A 246 -21.03 -13.22 9.65
C LEU A 246 -19.82 -14.08 9.99
N ALA A 247 -19.46 -15.01 9.11
CA ALA A 247 -18.39 -15.99 9.34
C ALA A 247 -18.50 -16.69 10.71
N ALA A 248 -19.71 -17.15 11.06
CA ALA A 248 -20.03 -17.69 12.38
C ALA A 248 -19.13 -18.86 12.77
N GLY A 249 -18.46 -18.76 13.91
CA GLY A 249 -17.52 -19.77 14.41
C GLY A 249 -16.11 -19.69 13.80
N GLU A 250 -15.87 -18.77 12.88
CA GLU A 250 -14.56 -18.54 12.27
C GLU A 250 -13.81 -17.42 12.98
N SER A 251 -12.51 -17.36 12.75
CA SER A 251 -11.61 -16.30 13.26
C SER A 251 -10.40 -16.13 12.33
N GLY A 252 -9.61 -15.07 12.56
CA GLY A 252 -8.42 -14.78 11.79
C GLY A 252 -8.68 -13.85 10.60
N LEU A 253 -7.72 -13.74 9.69
CA LEU A 253 -7.72 -12.69 8.67
C LEU A 253 -8.80 -12.87 7.60
N ALA A 254 -9.14 -14.12 7.27
CA ALA A 254 -10.08 -14.45 6.20
C ALA A 254 -11.50 -13.94 6.45
N ILE A 255 -11.93 -13.77 7.73
CA ILE A 255 -13.28 -13.29 8.06
C ILE A 255 -13.53 -11.84 7.59
N HIS A 256 -12.46 -11.09 7.31
CA HIS A 256 -12.55 -9.71 6.78
C HIS A 256 -12.71 -9.65 5.26
N LEU A 257 -12.80 -10.81 4.59
CA LEU A 257 -13.15 -10.92 3.17
C LEU A 257 -14.65 -11.21 3.01
N ASN A 258 -15.28 -10.56 2.03
CA ASN A 258 -16.65 -10.86 1.63
C ASN A 258 -16.60 -11.90 0.51
N THR A 259 -16.63 -13.18 0.88
CA THR A 259 -16.49 -14.32 -0.04
C THR A 259 -17.85 -14.90 -0.49
N MET A 260 -18.95 -14.18 -0.28
CA MET A 260 -20.28 -14.62 -0.75
C MET A 260 -20.50 -14.27 -2.21
#